data_914ddabd1fa70da7ffa1f14fa6f2c10f
#
_entry.id   914ddabd1fa70da7ffa1f14fa6f2c10f
#
_cell.length_a   1.000
_cell.length_b   1.000
_cell.length_c   1.000
_cell.angle_alpha   90.00
_cell.angle_beta   90.00
_cell.angle_gamma   90.00
#
_symmetry.space_group_name_H-M   'P 1'
#
loop_
_entity.id
_entity.type
_entity.pdbx_description
1 polymer ?
#
loop_
_entity_poly.entity_id
_entity_poly.type
_entity_poly.pdbx_seq_one_letter_code
_entity_poly.pdbx_strand_id
1 'polypeptide(L)'
;SVYLLRQALGLDAPQTPVKVVEPYQMLGEIAPDLMEALGVDVVGLGAPRTLFGFENKDWKGWQLFDGTPVLVPEAFNTGPEPNGDVLMYPEGDRSAPPSGRMPKDGCYFDTIVRQEPIDDDRLQVEDNLEEFVPVSTAELERYRTEADRLYRTGRAILANFGGAAFGDIALVPAPWLKHPRGIRDIAEWY
;
A
#
# COMPACT_ATOMS: atom_id res chain seq x y z
N SER A 1 -3.84 9.49 14.25
CA SER A 1 -2.86 8.53 13.71
C SER A 1 -2.51 7.46 14.74
N VAL A 2 -2.04 6.30 14.30
CA VAL A 2 -1.60 5.20 15.20
C VAL A 2 -0.52 5.66 16.16
N TYR A 3 0.42 6.48 15.70
CA TYR A 3 1.48 7.07 16.52
C TYR A 3 0.93 7.80 17.78
N LEU A 4 -0.01 8.73 17.59
CA LEU A 4 -0.59 9.48 18.70
C LEU A 4 -1.48 8.60 19.60
N LEU A 5 -2.20 7.65 19.01
CA LEU A 5 -3.05 6.72 19.76
C LEU A 5 -2.23 5.84 20.70
N ARG A 6 -1.11 5.29 20.22
CA ARG A 6 -0.21 4.45 21.04
C ARG A 6 0.37 5.23 22.23
N GLN A 7 0.74 6.49 22.03
CA GLN A 7 1.20 7.36 23.11
C GLN A 7 0.07 7.68 24.12
N ALA A 8 -1.13 8.01 23.62
CA ALA A 8 -2.28 8.29 24.48
C ALA A 8 -2.69 7.10 25.36
N LEU A 9 -2.48 5.88 24.85
CA LEU A 9 -2.73 4.63 25.59
C LEU A 9 -1.52 4.19 26.48
N GLY A 10 -0.42 4.95 26.46
CA GLY A 10 0.78 4.61 27.23
C GLY A 10 1.54 3.37 26.71
N LEU A 11 1.29 2.96 25.47
CA LEU A 11 1.95 1.81 24.83
C LEU A 11 3.36 2.17 24.34
N ASP A 12 3.57 3.43 23.94
CA ASP A 12 4.86 3.90 23.46
C ASP A 12 5.31 5.18 24.18
N ALA A 13 6.62 5.30 24.36
CA ALA A 13 7.24 6.56 24.75
C ALA A 13 7.20 7.57 23.56
N PRO A 14 7.27 8.89 23.84
CA PRO A 14 7.43 9.88 22.78
C PRO A 14 8.60 9.56 21.84
N GLN A 15 8.45 9.82 20.55
CA GLN A 15 9.44 9.55 19.50
C GLN A 15 9.67 8.05 19.16
N THR A 16 8.89 7.12 19.70
CA THR A 16 8.90 5.73 19.25
C THR A 16 8.27 5.64 17.85
N PRO A 17 9.02 5.21 16.82
CA PRO A 17 8.48 5.18 15.46
C PRO A 17 7.48 4.04 15.27
N VAL A 18 6.44 4.29 14.49
CA VAL A 18 5.43 3.29 14.10
C VAL A 18 5.69 2.82 12.67
N LYS A 19 5.56 1.52 12.43
CA LYS A 19 5.66 0.97 11.07
C LYS A 19 4.49 1.42 10.21
N VAL A 20 4.79 1.90 8.99
CA VAL A 20 3.81 2.21 7.95
C VAL A 20 3.63 0.97 7.09
N VAL A 21 2.51 0.27 7.27
CA VAL A 21 2.22 -1.00 6.58
C VAL A 21 1.48 -0.82 5.26
N GLU A 22 0.84 0.33 5.05
CA GLU A 22 0.27 0.72 3.77
C GLU A 22 0.74 2.14 3.39
N PRO A 23 1.82 2.23 2.59
CA PRO A 23 2.43 3.50 2.23
C PRO A 23 1.56 4.43 1.38
N TYR A 24 0.61 3.93 0.61
CA TYR A 24 -0.26 4.77 -0.21
C TYR A 24 -1.03 5.79 0.64
N GLN A 25 -1.60 5.33 1.76
CA GLN A 25 -2.32 6.18 2.72
C GLN A 25 -1.52 6.45 3.99
N MET A 26 -0.24 6.06 4.04
CA MET A 26 0.63 6.17 5.21
C MET A 26 0.00 5.58 6.49
N LEU A 27 -0.64 4.39 6.35
CA LEU A 27 -1.32 3.72 7.47
C LEU A 27 -0.32 3.01 8.37
N GLY A 28 -0.41 3.33 9.66
CA GLY A 28 0.39 2.69 10.70
C GLY A 28 -0.09 1.29 11.06
N GLU A 29 0.84 0.42 11.44
CA GLU A 29 0.55 -0.94 11.91
C GLU A 29 -0.32 -0.92 13.18
N ILE A 30 -1.38 -1.71 13.17
CA ILE A 30 -2.15 -2.05 14.38
C ILE A 30 -1.52 -3.29 14.98
N ALA A 31 -0.48 -3.09 15.79
CA ALA A 31 0.27 -4.17 16.42
C ALA A 31 -0.55 -4.92 17.49
N PRO A 32 -0.17 -6.15 17.88
CA PRO A 32 -0.95 -6.98 18.81
C PRO A 32 -1.27 -6.34 20.15
N ASP A 33 -0.34 -5.57 20.72
CA ASP A 33 -0.54 -4.83 21.97
C ASP A 33 -1.60 -3.72 21.84
N LEU A 34 -1.62 -3.04 20.70
CA LEU A 34 -2.65 -2.04 20.39
C LEU A 34 -4.01 -2.72 20.15
N MET A 35 -4.04 -3.87 19.45
CA MET A 35 -5.25 -4.67 19.28
C MET A 35 -5.85 -5.09 20.63
N GLU A 36 -5.00 -5.51 21.56
CA GLU A 36 -5.42 -5.89 22.91
C GLU A 36 -5.98 -4.71 23.67
N ALA A 37 -5.28 -3.57 23.65
CA ALA A 37 -5.71 -2.35 24.34
C ALA A 37 -7.04 -1.80 23.81
N LEU A 38 -7.35 -2.05 22.53
CA LEU A 38 -8.60 -1.60 21.89
C LEU A 38 -9.71 -2.66 21.92
N GLY A 39 -9.44 -3.88 22.42
CA GLY A 39 -10.42 -4.98 22.41
C GLY A 39 -10.78 -5.44 20.98
N VAL A 40 -9.82 -5.49 20.08
CA VAL A 40 -10.07 -5.88 18.68
C VAL A 40 -10.29 -7.38 18.58
N ASP A 41 -11.42 -7.79 18.00
CA ASP A 41 -11.83 -9.19 17.87
C ASP A 41 -11.51 -9.79 16.50
N VAL A 42 -11.08 -8.97 15.52
CA VAL A 42 -10.88 -9.37 14.12
C VAL A 42 -9.47 -9.02 13.67
N VAL A 43 -8.83 -9.94 12.97
CA VAL A 43 -7.54 -9.72 12.32
C VAL A 43 -7.65 -9.89 10.80
N GLY A 44 -6.88 -9.11 10.04
CA GLY A 44 -6.89 -9.15 8.58
C GLY A 44 -5.93 -10.19 8.02
N LEU A 45 -6.38 -10.99 7.06
CA LEU A 45 -5.55 -11.78 6.17
C LEU A 45 -5.57 -11.12 4.78
N GLY A 46 -4.53 -10.38 4.44
CA GLY A 46 -4.45 -9.61 3.22
C GLY A 46 -3.31 -10.02 2.28
N ALA A 47 -3.20 -9.30 1.17
CA ALA A 47 -2.13 -9.49 0.21
C ALA A 47 -0.73 -9.26 0.84
N PRO A 48 0.33 -9.91 0.30
CA PRO A 48 1.69 -9.76 0.81
C PRO A 48 2.32 -8.42 0.47
N ARG A 49 1.74 -7.71 -0.46
CA ARG A 49 2.30 -6.50 -1.07
C ARG A 49 1.44 -5.28 -0.76
N THR A 50 2.09 -4.14 -0.66
CA THR A 50 1.45 -2.82 -0.57
C THR A 50 0.78 -2.47 -1.90
N LEU A 51 0.00 -1.39 -1.93
CA LEU A 51 -0.60 -0.86 -3.16
C LEU A 51 0.44 -0.39 -4.19
N PHE A 52 1.69 -0.19 -3.80
CA PHE A 52 2.80 0.05 -4.74
C PHE A 52 3.52 -1.23 -5.19
N GLY A 53 3.07 -2.42 -4.81
CA GLY A 53 3.57 -3.69 -5.29
C GLY A 53 4.77 -4.28 -4.54
N PHE A 54 5.31 -3.63 -3.51
CA PHE A 54 6.42 -4.16 -2.70
C PHE A 54 5.96 -4.73 -1.36
N GLU A 55 6.82 -5.58 -0.77
CA GLU A 55 6.56 -6.23 0.51
C GLU A 55 6.93 -5.33 1.69
N ASN A 56 6.24 -5.53 2.82
CA ASN A 56 6.51 -4.91 4.11
C ASN A 56 7.66 -5.63 4.84
N LYS A 57 8.91 -5.32 4.47
CA LYS A 57 10.12 -5.91 5.06
C LYS A 57 11.28 -4.91 5.13
N ASP A 58 12.33 -5.28 5.87
CA ASP A 58 13.59 -4.53 5.95
C ASP A 58 13.35 -3.04 6.28
N TRP A 59 12.79 -2.80 7.46
CA TRP A 59 12.30 -1.50 7.90
C TRP A 59 13.42 -0.48 8.11
N LYS A 60 13.20 0.76 7.61
CA LYS A 60 14.09 1.91 7.79
C LYS A 60 13.36 3.14 8.30
N GLY A 61 14.09 4.04 8.95
CA GLY A 61 13.54 5.29 9.47
C GLY A 61 13.09 6.23 8.37
N TRP A 62 11.95 6.87 8.60
CA TRP A 62 11.40 7.95 7.80
C TRP A 62 10.74 8.98 8.71
N GLN A 63 10.50 10.17 8.21
CA GLN A 63 9.83 11.23 8.96
C GLN A 63 8.71 11.83 8.11
N LEU A 64 7.51 11.94 8.68
CA LEU A 64 6.40 12.64 8.04
C LEU A 64 6.65 14.15 8.02
N PHE A 65 5.87 14.89 7.23
CA PHE A 65 6.02 16.34 7.07
C PHE A 65 5.88 17.10 8.41
N ASP A 66 5.12 16.57 9.37
CA ASP A 66 4.89 17.14 10.70
C ASP A 66 5.96 16.73 11.73
N GLY A 67 7.02 16.04 11.30
CA GLY A 67 8.08 15.54 12.16
C GLY A 67 7.78 14.21 12.86
N THR A 68 6.62 13.59 12.61
CA THR A 68 6.30 12.26 13.19
C THR A 68 7.27 11.20 12.70
N PRO A 69 8.01 10.52 13.58
CA PRO A 69 8.91 9.45 13.19
C PRO A 69 8.13 8.19 12.85
N VAL A 70 8.50 7.56 11.73
CA VAL A 70 7.90 6.29 11.27
C VAL A 70 8.97 5.34 10.76
N LEU A 71 8.61 4.08 10.62
CA LEU A 71 9.39 3.08 9.89
C LEU A 71 8.66 2.75 8.59
N VAL A 72 9.39 2.75 7.50
CA VAL A 72 8.87 2.38 6.18
C VAL A 72 9.63 1.17 5.65
N PRO A 73 9.04 0.34 4.77
CA PRO A 73 9.76 -0.76 4.12
C PRO A 73 10.99 -0.25 3.35
N GLU A 74 12.04 -1.06 3.21
CA GLU A 74 13.25 -0.69 2.44
C GLU A 74 12.91 -0.28 1.01
N ALA A 75 11.93 -0.96 0.38
CA ALA A 75 11.45 -0.66 -0.96
C ALA A 75 10.66 0.67 -1.07
N PHE A 76 10.37 1.34 0.04
CA PHE A 76 9.99 2.76 0.04
C PHE A 76 11.21 3.59 -0.37
N ASN A 77 11.60 3.43 -1.63
CA ASN A 77 12.87 3.92 -2.19
C ASN A 77 12.67 5.32 -2.78
N THR A 78 12.43 6.30 -1.94
CA THR A 78 12.15 7.67 -2.35
C THR A 78 12.65 8.70 -1.34
N GLY A 79 12.55 9.96 -1.70
CA GLY A 79 12.86 11.10 -0.85
C GLY A 79 12.18 12.35 -1.42
N PRO A 80 12.16 13.45 -0.68
CA PRO A 80 11.59 14.68 -1.19
C PRO A 80 12.31 15.17 -2.44
N GLU A 81 11.52 15.53 -3.45
CA GLU A 81 11.97 16.21 -4.64
C GLU A 81 12.34 17.69 -4.30
N PRO A 82 13.02 18.44 -5.20
CA PRO A 82 13.39 19.85 -4.95
C PRO A 82 12.21 20.77 -4.61
N ASN A 83 11.00 20.45 -5.09
CA ASN A 83 9.77 21.19 -4.76
C ASN A 83 9.12 20.74 -3.44
N GLY A 84 9.67 19.69 -2.80
CA GLY A 84 9.17 19.12 -1.56
C GLY A 84 8.17 17.98 -1.73
N ASP A 85 7.72 17.66 -2.95
CA ASP A 85 6.88 16.50 -3.22
C ASP A 85 7.65 15.20 -3.02
N VAL A 86 6.94 14.11 -2.72
CA VAL A 86 7.53 12.77 -2.63
C VAL A 86 6.92 11.92 -3.73
N LEU A 87 7.78 11.35 -4.60
CA LEU A 87 7.35 10.43 -5.65
C LEU A 87 7.52 8.99 -5.20
N MET A 88 6.55 8.13 -5.54
CA MET A 88 6.60 6.70 -5.28
C MET A 88 6.64 5.92 -6.59
N TYR A 89 7.35 4.80 -6.57
CA TYR A 89 7.64 4.00 -7.75
C TYR A 89 7.07 2.59 -7.58
N PRO A 90 6.56 1.98 -8.68
CA PRO A 90 6.11 0.59 -8.65
C PRO A 90 7.21 -0.34 -8.15
N GLU A 91 6.89 -1.23 -7.21
CA GLU A 91 7.84 -2.17 -6.60
C GLU A 91 9.09 -1.50 -5.96
N GLY A 92 9.07 -0.18 -5.76
CA GLY A 92 10.24 0.61 -5.34
C GLY A 92 11.30 0.79 -6.43
N ASP A 93 10.99 0.48 -7.68
CA ASP A 93 11.92 0.54 -8.80
C ASP A 93 11.96 1.94 -9.43
N ARG A 94 12.99 2.71 -9.10
CA ARG A 94 13.19 4.08 -9.63
C ARG A 94 13.55 4.14 -11.11
N SER A 95 13.78 3.01 -11.77
CA SER A 95 13.95 2.96 -13.23
C SER A 95 12.61 3.03 -13.97
N ALA A 96 11.51 2.71 -13.31
CA ALA A 96 10.16 2.88 -13.83
C ALA A 96 9.65 4.32 -13.61
N PRO A 97 8.66 4.78 -14.40
CA PRO A 97 7.97 6.04 -14.13
C PRO A 97 7.31 6.04 -12.74
N PRO A 98 7.28 7.16 -12.02
CA PRO A 98 6.61 7.22 -10.73
C PRO A 98 5.11 6.97 -10.88
N SER A 99 4.56 6.21 -9.94
CA SER A 99 3.15 5.80 -9.93
C SER A 99 2.31 6.49 -8.87
N GLY A 100 2.96 7.18 -7.95
CA GLY A 100 2.31 7.96 -6.90
C GLY A 100 3.06 9.24 -6.59
N ARG A 101 2.31 10.26 -6.15
CA ARG A 101 2.84 11.54 -5.69
C ARG A 101 2.17 11.94 -4.39
N MET A 102 2.96 12.24 -3.39
CA MET A 102 2.51 12.92 -2.18
C MET A 102 2.97 14.37 -2.29
N PRO A 103 2.05 15.34 -2.32
CA PRO A 103 2.40 16.76 -2.36
C PRO A 103 3.23 17.15 -1.13
N LYS A 104 4.02 18.22 -1.25
CA LYS A 104 4.67 18.84 -0.09
C LYS A 104 3.62 19.10 1.01
N ASP A 105 3.99 18.74 2.24
CA ASP A 105 3.12 18.84 3.41
C ASP A 105 1.86 17.94 3.34
N GLY A 106 1.81 17.03 2.38
CA GLY A 106 0.79 15.99 2.28
C GLY A 106 1.03 14.82 3.25
N CYS A 107 0.00 14.02 3.46
CA CYS A 107 0.04 12.87 4.37
C CYS A 107 -0.36 11.55 3.70
N TYR A 108 -0.61 11.53 2.40
CA TYR A 108 -0.90 10.34 1.59
C TYR A 108 -0.54 10.61 0.12
N PHE A 109 -0.46 9.53 -0.66
CA PHE A 109 -0.16 9.62 -2.07
C PHE A 109 -1.42 9.67 -2.92
N ASP A 110 -1.37 10.44 -4.01
CA ASP A 110 -2.28 10.32 -5.14
C ASP A 110 -1.62 9.43 -6.20
N THR A 111 -2.43 8.71 -6.99
CA THR A 111 -1.94 7.92 -8.12
C THR A 111 -1.62 8.82 -9.31
N ILE A 112 -0.65 8.40 -10.10
CA ILE A 112 -0.25 9.05 -11.36
C ILE A 112 -0.70 8.17 -12.52
N VAL A 113 -1.50 8.74 -13.43
CA VAL A 113 -1.83 8.12 -14.72
C VAL A 113 -0.58 8.10 -15.61
N ARG A 114 -0.23 6.93 -16.17
CA ARG A 114 1.06 6.72 -16.85
C ARG A 114 0.94 6.11 -18.24
N GLN A 115 -0.25 5.66 -18.60
CA GLN A 115 -0.51 5.14 -19.95
C GLN A 115 -0.73 6.29 -20.93
N GLU A 116 -0.60 5.98 -22.21
CA GLU A 116 -0.97 6.87 -23.29
C GLU A 116 -2.49 7.13 -23.29
N PRO A 117 -2.96 8.26 -23.82
CA PRO A 117 -4.37 8.51 -24.01
C PRO A 117 -5.05 7.37 -24.79
N ILE A 118 -6.33 7.14 -24.48
CA ILE A 118 -7.12 6.10 -25.13
C ILE A 118 -7.14 6.29 -26.66
N ASP A 119 -7.02 5.19 -27.37
CA ASP A 119 -7.13 5.12 -28.82
C ASP A 119 -8.12 4.01 -29.16
N ASP A 120 -9.34 4.38 -29.55
CA ASP A 120 -10.46 3.47 -29.82
C ASP A 120 -10.12 2.42 -30.89
N ASP A 121 -9.23 2.75 -31.83
CA ASP A 121 -8.80 1.83 -32.89
C ASP A 121 -7.80 0.76 -32.41
N ARG A 122 -7.28 0.92 -31.19
CA ARG A 122 -6.26 0.04 -30.60
C ARG A 122 -6.66 -0.59 -29.28
N LEU A 123 -7.92 -0.48 -28.87
CA LEU A 123 -8.43 -1.07 -27.64
C LEU A 123 -8.29 -2.60 -27.66
N GLN A 124 -7.73 -3.14 -26.59
CA GLN A 124 -7.62 -4.58 -26.38
C GLN A 124 -8.12 -4.92 -24.96
N VAL A 125 -9.08 -5.82 -24.90
CA VAL A 125 -9.67 -6.26 -23.60
C VAL A 125 -8.60 -6.81 -22.65
N GLU A 126 -7.61 -7.50 -23.19
CA GLU A 126 -6.50 -8.10 -22.45
C GLU A 126 -5.68 -7.06 -21.69
N ASP A 127 -5.56 -5.85 -22.22
CA ASP A 127 -4.82 -4.77 -21.54
C ASP A 127 -5.55 -4.28 -20.28
N ASN A 128 -6.87 -4.39 -20.22
CA ASN A 128 -7.66 -4.09 -19.01
C ASN A 128 -7.66 -5.25 -18.00
N LEU A 129 -7.15 -6.42 -18.39
CA LEU A 129 -7.07 -7.61 -17.55
C LEU A 129 -5.64 -7.90 -17.08
N GLU A 130 -4.68 -7.02 -17.34
CA GLU A 130 -3.26 -7.26 -17.09
C GLU A 130 -2.90 -7.52 -15.61
N GLU A 131 -3.70 -7.04 -14.65
CA GLU A 131 -3.51 -7.32 -13.24
C GLU A 131 -4.19 -8.62 -12.76
N PHE A 132 -5.06 -9.22 -13.56
CA PHE A 132 -5.82 -10.42 -13.19
C PHE A 132 -5.05 -11.68 -13.58
N VAL A 133 -4.13 -12.08 -12.72
CA VAL A 133 -3.36 -13.31 -12.91
C VAL A 133 -3.80 -14.38 -11.91
N PRO A 134 -3.69 -15.67 -12.23
CA PRO A 134 -3.94 -16.73 -11.26
C PRO A 134 -3.05 -16.58 -10.03
N VAL A 135 -3.61 -16.84 -8.85
CA VAL A 135 -2.83 -16.88 -7.60
C VAL A 135 -1.74 -17.93 -7.70
N SER A 136 -0.51 -17.56 -7.48
CA SER A 136 0.64 -18.45 -7.57
C SER A 136 0.69 -19.45 -6.41
N THR A 137 1.37 -20.59 -6.61
CA THR A 137 1.59 -21.58 -5.53
C THR A 137 2.30 -20.95 -4.33
N ALA A 138 3.24 -20.03 -4.56
CA ALA A 138 3.95 -19.35 -3.49
C ALA A 138 3.02 -18.44 -2.68
N GLU A 139 2.11 -17.74 -3.33
CA GLU A 139 1.10 -16.92 -2.64
C GLU A 139 0.11 -17.77 -1.85
N LEU A 140 -0.34 -18.91 -2.42
CA LEU A 140 -1.21 -19.84 -1.70
C LEU A 140 -0.55 -20.39 -0.43
N GLU A 141 0.73 -20.76 -0.50
CA GLU A 141 1.46 -21.24 0.66
C GLU A 141 1.65 -20.14 1.71
N ARG A 142 1.87 -18.92 1.27
CA ARG A 142 1.93 -17.76 2.16
C ARG A 142 0.58 -17.51 2.85
N TYR A 143 -0.51 -17.52 2.11
CA TYR A 143 -1.85 -17.37 2.70
C TYR A 143 -2.13 -18.48 3.72
N ARG A 144 -1.73 -19.73 3.44
CA ARG A 144 -1.87 -20.84 4.38
C ARG A 144 -1.08 -20.58 5.67
N THR A 145 0.19 -20.24 5.54
CA THR A 145 1.08 -19.97 6.69
C THR A 145 0.54 -18.82 7.55
N GLU A 146 0.10 -17.75 6.89
CA GLU A 146 -0.43 -16.60 7.60
C GLU A 146 -1.79 -16.87 8.24
N ALA A 147 -2.68 -17.62 7.57
CA ALA A 147 -3.95 -18.06 8.16
C ALA A 147 -3.73 -18.92 9.41
N ASP A 148 -2.77 -19.85 9.38
CA ASP A 148 -2.41 -20.68 10.54
C ASP A 148 -1.86 -19.83 11.69
N ARG A 149 -1.07 -18.82 11.40
CA ARG A 149 -0.55 -17.87 12.39
C ARG A 149 -1.69 -17.05 13.02
N LEU A 150 -2.58 -16.51 12.20
CA LEU A 150 -3.72 -15.71 12.66
C LEU A 150 -4.74 -16.53 13.44
N TYR A 151 -5.00 -17.79 13.02
CA TYR A 151 -5.89 -18.68 13.72
C TYR A 151 -5.48 -18.91 15.19
N ARG A 152 -4.18 -18.97 15.47
CA ARG A 152 -3.64 -19.14 16.83
C ARG A 152 -3.88 -17.92 17.73
N THR A 153 -4.26 -16.76 17.18
CA THR A 153 -4.60 -15.58 17.98
C THR A 153 -5.96 -15.70 18.69
N GLY A 154 -6.81 -16.65 18.27
CA GLY A 154 -8.17 -16.82 18.78
C GLY A 154 -9.15 -15.75 18.31
N ARG A 155 -8.72 -14.81 17.44
CA ARG A 155 -9.56 -13.77 16.86
C ARG A 155 -10.24 -14.26 15.56
N ALA A 156 -11.34 -13.63 15.19
CA ALA A 156 -11.94 -13.84 13.87
C ALA A 156 -11.00 -13.36 12.77
N ILE A 157 -10.98 -14.05 11.64
CA ILE A 157 -10.13 -13.70 10.48
C ILE A 157 -11.00 -13.10 9.38
N LEU A 158 -10.68 -11.88 8.96
CA LEU A 158 -11.23 -11.26 7.76
C LEU A 158 -10.23 -11.43 6.62
N ALA A 159 -10.52 -12.35 5.70
CA ALA A 159 -9.66 -12.61 4.54
C ALA A 159 -10.01 -11.69 3.37
N ASN A 160 -8.98 -11.08 2.77
CA ASN A 160 -9.06 -10.33 1.53
C ASN A 160 -8.04 -10.91 0.54
N PHE A 161 -8.53 -11.56 -0.51
CA PHE A 161 -7.71 -12.20 -1.54
C PHE A 161 -7.50 -11.32 -2.78
N GLY A 162 -7.69 -10.02 -2.62
CA GLY A 162 -7.65 -9.07 -3.70
C GLY A 162 -9.03 -8.83 -4.30
N GLY A 163 -9.07 -7.95 -5.25
CA GLY A 163 -10.28 -7.57 -5.98
C GLY A 163 -9.88 -6.86 -7.24
N ALA A 164 -10.86 -6.71 -8.11
CA ALA A 164 -10.69 -6.08 -9.42
C ALA A 164 -10.61 -4.59 -9.22
N ALA A 165 -10.20 -3.86 -8.43
CA ALA A 165 -10.21 -2.39 -8.31
C ALA A 165 -11.41 -1.68 -9.02
N PHE A 166 -12.36 -2.46 -9.53
CA PHE A 166 -13.59 -1.97 -10.12
C PHE A 166 -14.41 -1.22 -9.08
N GLY A 167 -14.62 0.07 -9.34
CA GLY A 167 -15.30 0.95 -8.41
C GLY A 167 -14.40 1.64 -7.38
N ASP A 168 -13.15 1.26 -7.23
CA ASP A 168 -12.16 2.05 -6.50
C ASP A 168 -11.32 2.88 -7.48
N ILE A 169 -11.80 4.07 -7.75
CA ILE A 169 -11.20 4.99 -8.73
C ILE A 169 -9.75 5.38 -8.38
N ALA A 170 -9.34 5.31 -7.11
CA ALA A 170 -7.98 5.59 -6.71
C ALA A 170 -6.99 4.51 -7.17
N LEU A 171 -7.48 3.31 -7.47
CA LEU A 171 -6.66 2.17 -7.87
C LEU A 171 -6.68 1.91 -9.38
N VAL A 172 -7.59 2.55 -10.14
CA VAL A 172 -7.64 2.42 -11.61
C VAL A 172 -6.29 2.66 -12.28
N PRO A 173 -5.46 3.66 -11.87
CA PRO A 173 -4.13 3.87 -12.44
C PRO A 173 -3.09 2.78 -12.14
N ALA A 174 -3.45 1.72 -11.42
CA ALA A 174 -2.62 0.56 -11.10
C ALA A 174 -1.21 0.94 -10.59
N PRO A 175 -1.08 1.51 -9.38
CA PRO A 175 0.19 2.04 -8.87
C PRO A 175 1.27 0.97 -8.68
N TRP A 176 0.93 -0.31 -8.68
CA TRP A 176 1.84 -1.46 -8.59
C TRP A 176 2.47 -1.89 -9.93
N LEU A 177 1.87 -1.51 -11.08
CA LEU A 177 2.38 -1.86 -12.40
C LEU A 177 3.46 -0.87 -12.86
N LYS A 178 4.56 -1.37 -13.43
CA LYS A 178 5.64 -0.51 -13.96
C LYS A 178 5.22 0.20 -15.24
N HIS A 179 4.54 -0.51 -16.12
CA HIS A 179 4.11 -0.02 -17.43
C HIS A 179 2.65 -0.43 -17.65
N PRO A 180 1.69 0.25 -16.96
CA PRO A 180 0.28 -0.09 -17.11
C PRO A 180 -0.18 0.19 -18.55
N ARG A 181 -0.99 -0.74 -19.06
CA ARG A 181 -1.69 -0.62 -20.34
C ARG A 181 -3.17 -0.37 -20.08
N GLY A 182 -4.06 -0.68 -20.94
CA GLY A 182 -5.49 -0.57 -20.71
C GLY A 182 -5.98 0.85 -20.33
N ILE A 183 -7.22 0.96 -19.95
CA ILE A 183 -7.84 2.21 -19.53
C ILE A 183 -7.46 2.45 -18.06
N ARG A 184 -6.70 3.50 -17.78
CA ARG A 184 -6.16 3.84 -16.46
C ARG A 184 -6.44 5.26 -16.02
N ASP A 185 -7.10 6.04 -16.87
CA ASP A 185 -7.64 7.34 -16.52
C ASP A 185 -9.10 7.19 -16.08
N ILE A 186 -9.48 7.83 -14.97
CA ILE A 186 -10.84 7.74 -14.43
C ILE A 186 -11.87 8.35 -15.40
N ALA A 187 -11.50 9.44 -16.08
CA ALA A 187 -12.41 10.09 -17.02
C ALA A 187 -12.65 9.24 -18.27
N GLU A 188 -11.65 8.45 -18.68
CA GLU A 188 -11.77 7.52 -19.81
C GLU A 188 -12.47 6.20 -19.42
N TRP A 189 -12.50 5.88 -18.12
CA TRP A 189 -13.15 4.68 -17.60
C TRP A 189 -14.67 4.78 -17.59
N TYR A 190 -15.23 5.98 -17.42
CA TYR A 190 -16.64 6.28 -17.37
C TYR A 190 -17.18 6.82 -18.71
#